data_742c488077016d7d423b64959933a2c9
#
_entry.id   742c488077016d7d423b64959933a2c9
#
_cell.length_a   1.000
_cell.length_b   1.000
_cell.length_c   1.000
_cell.angle_alpha   90.00
_cell.angle_beta   90.00
_cell.angle_gamma   90.00
#
_symmetry.space_group_name_H-M   'P 1'
#
loop_
_entity.id
_entity.type
_entity.pdbx_description
1 polymer ?
#
loop_
_entity_poly.entity_id
_entity_poly.type
_entity_poly.pdbx_seq_one_letter_code
_entity_poly.pdbx_strand_id
1 'polypeptide(L)'
;MEERHGAVTMKGNPLTLVGREVKVGEAAPDFTALDNGLAPVKLSTFRGKVCILSSVPSLDTPVCDLETKKFNEEAGKLGPNVQILTISMDLPFAQKRWCGAAGVTKLQTLSDHRDASFGTAYGVLIKELRLLARAVFIVDSKGVLRYTQLVKEVTHEPDYAAVWDALKKVS
;
A
#
# COMPACT_ATOMS: atom_id res chain seq x y z
N MET A 1 15.37 15.27 1.46
CA MET A 1 14.87 13.90 1.38
C MET A 1 15.34 13.28 0.08
N GLU A 2 15.72 12.03 0.10
CA GLU A 2 16.24 11.34 -1.09
C GLU A 2 15.20 11.32 -2.22
N GLU A 3 15.66 11.53 -3.44
CA GLU A 3 14.83 11.45 -4.66
C GLU A 3 15.44 10.42 -5.61
N ARG A 4 14.62 9.52 -6.13
CA ARG A 4 15.04 8.48 -7.07
C ARG A 4 14.37 8.74 -8.41
N HIS A 5 15.11 9.35 -9.34
CA HIS A 5 14.61 9.75 -10.65
C HIS A 5 14.42 8.54 -11.57
N GLY A 6 13.31 8.50 -12.29
CA GLY A 6 13.01 7.41 -13.22
C GLY A 6 12.74 6.07 -12.56
N ALA A 7 12.45 6.06 -11.26
CA ALA A 7 12.21 4.81 -10.52
C ALA A 7 10.95 4.08 -10.98
N VAL A 8 9.95 4.81 -11.42
CA VAL A 8 8.73 4.26 -12.03
C VAL A 8 8.37 5.05 -13.28
N THR A 9 7.45 4.50 -14.07
CA THR A 9 6.93 5.19 -15.28
C THR A 9 5.41 5.21 -15.24
N MET A 10 4.81 6.20 -15.90
CA MET A 10 3.38 6.22 -16.20
C MET A 10 3.22 6.39 -17.70
N LYS A 11 2.65 5.36 -18.36
CA LYS A 11 2.55 5.28 -19.82
C LYS A 11 3.90 5.53 -20.49
N GLY A 12 4.95 4.96 -19.91
CA GLY A 12 6.32 5.09 -20.39
C GLY A 12 7.07 6.34 -19.97
N ASN A 13 6.40 7.33 -19.37
CA ASN A 13 7.04 8.58 -18.93
C ASN A 13 7.69 8.40 -17.55
N PRO A 14 8.98 8.72 -17.38
CA PRO A 14 9.67 8.53 -16.11
C PRO A 14 9.18 9.48 -15.03
N LEU A 15 9.05 8.95 -13.81
CA LEU A 15 8.62 9.69 -12.63
C LEU A 15 9.61 9.48 -11.49
N THR A 16 9.62 10.42 -10.55
CA THR A 16 10.54 10.46 -9.41
C THR A 16 9.83 9.98 -8.15
N LEU A 17 10.46 9.06 -7.42
CA LEU A 17 9.99 8.66 -6.10
C LEU A 17 10.76 9.41 -5.01
N VAL A 18 10.03 9.90 -4.02
CA VAL A 18 10.56 10.60 -2.86
C VAL A 18 10.67 9.62 -1.70
N GLY A 19 11.80 9.64 -1.02
CA GLY A 19 12.09 8.78 0.12
C GLY A 19 13.05 7.66 -0.23
N ARG A 20 13.60 7.06 0.81
CA ARG A 20 14.56 5.96 0.71
C ARG A 20 13.85 4.66 0.32
N GLU A 21 14.49 3.87 -0.49
CA GLU A 21 14.02 2.51 -0.77
C GLU A 21 14.17 1.65 0.50
N VAL A 22 13.07 1.01 0.91
CA VAL A 22 13.09 0.08 2.04
C VAL A 22 13.57 -1.29 1.60
N LYS A 23 14.21 -2.03 2.50
CA LYS A 23 14.82 -3.32 2.19
C LYS A 23 14.30 -4.42 3.09
N VAL A 24 14.15 -5.62 2.51
CA VAL A 24 13.79 -6.83 3.25
C VAL A 24 14.82 -7.09 4.35
N GLY A 25 14.33 -7.43 5.54
CA GLY A 25 15.15 -7.70 6.73
C GLY A 25 15.27 -6.52 7.68
N GLU A 26 14.93 -5.31 7.23
CA GLU A 26 14.89 -4.13 8.11
C GLU A 26 13.61 -4.10 8.94
N ALA A 27 13.64 -3.33 10.04
CA ALA A 27 12.41 -2.95 10.73
C ALA A 27 11.55 -2.15 9.75
N ALA A 28 10.30 -2.55 9.58
CA ALA A 28 9.36 -1.82 8.71
C ALA A 28 9.12 -0.43 9.30
N PRO A 29 9.30 0.65 8.51
CA PRO A 29 9.05 2.00 9.01
C PRO A 29 7.62 2.16 9.50
N ASP A 30 7.44 2.77 10.68
CA ASP A 30 6.11 3.16 11.12
C ASP A 30 5.64 4.38 10.32
N PHE A 31 4.34 4.56 10.24
CA PHE A 31 3.72 5.70 9.57
C PHE A 31 2.40 6.02 10.25
N THR A 32 1.86 7.19 9.97
CA THR A 32 0.53 7.59 10.41
C THR A 32 -0.29 7.99 9.21
N ALA A 33 -1.40 7.29 8.98
CA ALA A 33 -2.37 7.60 7.93
C ALA A 33 -3.76 7.70 8.55
N LEU A 34 -4.75 8.17 7.80
CA LEU A 34 -6.11 8.38 8.32
C LEU A 34 -7.03 7.27 7.85
N ASP A 35 -7.87 6.75 8.75
CA ASP A 35 -8.92 5.83 8.37
C ASP A 35 -10.14 6.57 7.76
N ASN A 36 -11.18 5.83 7.40
CA ASN A 36 -12.38 6.41 6.80
C ASN A 36 -13.15 7.37 7.72
N GLY A 37 -12.89 7.31 9.01
CA GLY A 37 -13.47 8.21 10.01
C GLY A 37 -12.55 9.36 10.43
N LEU A 38 -11.45 9.58 9.70
CA LEU A 38 -10.44 10.62 9.97
C LEU A 38 -9.58 10.34 11.20
N ALA A 39 -9.66 9.15 11.78
CA ALA A 39 -8.82 8.78 12.92
C ALA A 39 -7.41 8.38 12.45
N PRO A 40 -6.36 8.80 13.16
CA PRO A 40 -5.00 8.40 12.82
C PRO A 40 -4.78 6.91 13.11
N VAL A 41 -4.15 6.22 12.16
CA VAL A 41 -3.81 4.80 12.24
C VAL A 41 -2.32 4.64 11.97
N LYS A 42 -1.63 3.89 12.81
CA LYS A 42 -0.21 3.58 12.67
C LYS A 42 -0.01 2.11 12.35
N LEU A 43 1.08 1.79 11.65
CA LEU A 43 1.46 0.39 11.41
C LEU A 43 1.64 -0.36 12.75
N SER A 44 2.24 0.28 13.75
CA SER A 44 2.47 -0.30 15.06
C SER A 44 1.20 -0.76 15.77
N THR A 45 0.03 -0.23 15.40
CA THR A 45 -1.28 -0.67 15.91
C THR A 45 -1.55 -2.14 15.57
N PHE A 46 -1.00 -2.63 14.46
CA PHE A 46 -1.21 -4.00 13.97
C PHE A 46 -0.09 -4.97 14.37
N ARG A 47 0.80 -4.57 15.27
CA ARG A 47 1.87 -5.47 15.75
C ARG A 47 1.25 -6.72 16.34
N GLY A 48 1.82 -7.89 16.02
CA GLY A 48 1.25 -9.19 16.36
C GLY A 48 0.49 -9.83 15.21
N LYS A 49 0.21 -9.06 14.16
CA LYS A 49 -0.38 -9.56 12.90
C LYS A 49 0.59 -9.39 11.75
N VAL A 50 0.46 -10.25 10.75
CA VAL A 50 1.13 -10.06 9.47
C VAL A 50 0.33 -9.00 8.71
N CYS A 51 1.03 -7.97 8.19
CA CYS A 51 0.38 -6.89 7.44
C CYS A 51 0.80 -6.94 5.97
N ILE A 52 -0.17 -6.87 5.07
CA ILE A 52 0.07 -6.61 3.66
C ILE A 52 -0.26 -5.14 3.42
N LEU A 53 0.74 -4.36 3.01
CA LEU A 53 0.58 -2.94 2.70
C LEU A 53 0.54 -2.81 1.18
N SER A 54 -0.59 -2.41 0.63
CA SER A 54 -0.77 -2.20 -0.80
C SER A 54 -0.94 -0.72 -1.07
N SER A 55 0.05 -0.08 -1.68
CA SER A 55 -0.10 1.31 -2.10
C SER A 55 -0.57 1.39 -3.54
N VAL A 56 -1.49 2.32 -3.79
CA VAL A 56 -2.08 2.54 -5.11
C VAL A 56 -2.18 4.03 -5.40
N PRO A 57 -2.11 4.44 -6.69
CA PRO A 57 -2.26 5.86 -7.06
C PRO A 57 -3.62 6.45 -6.67
N SER A 58 -4.71 5.75 -6.97
CA SER A 58 -6.06 6.17 -6.58
C SER A 58 -7.06 5.04 -6.79
N LEU A 59 -7.98 4.87 -5.85
CA LEU A 59 -9.07 3.88 -5.94
C LEU A 59 -10.02 4.17 -7.13
N ASP A 60 -10.04 5.41 -7.61
CA ASP A 60 -10.88 5.81 -8.74
C ASP A 60 -10.29 5.47 -10.10
N THR A 61 -9.18 4.73 -10.16
CA THR A 61 -8.61 4.26 -11.43
C THR A 61 -8.95 2.78 -11.64
N PRO A 62 -9.13 2.33 -12.91
CA PRO A 62 -9.55 0.94 -13.19
C PRO A 62 -8.61 -0.12 -12.62
N VAL A 63 -7.30 0.07 -12.72
CA VAL A 63 -6.31 -0.90 -12.22
C VAL A 63 -6.33 -0.96 -10.71
N CYS A 64 -6.39 0.17 -10.02
CA CYS A 64 -6.44 0.22 -8.56
C CYS A 64 -7.73 -0.38 -8.01
N ASP A 65 -8.85 -0.12 -8.68
CA ASP A 65 -10.16 -0.71 -8.34
C ASP A 65 -10.09 -2.24 -8.43
N LEU A 66 -9.57 -2.76 -9.54
CA LEU A 66 -9.42 -4.19 -9.75
C LEU A 66 -8.47 -4.83 -8.73
N GLU A 67 -7.31 -4.23 -8.51
CA GLU A 67 -6.32 -4.69 -7.54
C GLU A 67 -6.92 -4.76 -6.12
N THR A 68 -7.58 -3.70 -5.69
CA THR A 68 -8.12 -3.64 -4.34
C THR A 68 -9.25 -4.67 -4.14
N LYS A 69 -10.07 -4.88 -5.17
CA LYS A 69 -11.10 -5.93 -5.13
C LYS A 69 -10.49 -7.33 -5.03
N LYS A 70 -9.40 -7.60 -5.77
CA LYS A 70 -8.68 -8.88 -5.68
C LYS A 70 -8.10 -9.11 -4.29
N PHE A 71 -7.48 -8.09 -3.69
CA PHE A 71 -6.98 -8.18 -2.31
C PHE A 71 -8.12 -8.39 -1.31
N ASN A 72 -9.23 -7.73 -1.50
CA ASN A 72 -10.40 -7.91 -0.62
C ASN A 72 -10.95 -9.34 -0.70
N GLU A 73 -11.02 -9.90 -1.89
CA GLU A 73 -11.47 -11.28 -2.10
C GLU A 73 -10.53 -12.27 -1.40
N GLU A 74 -9.21 -12.12 -1.58
CA GLU A 74 -8.23 -12.96 -0.90
C GLU A 74 -8.22 -12.75 0.61
N ALA A 75 -8.46 -11.53 1.09
CA ALA A 75 -8.55 -11.23 2.52
C ALA A 75 -9.61 -12.08 3.20
N GLY A 76 -10.72 -12.37 2.52
CA GLY A 76 -11.77 -13.24 3.05
C GLY A 76 -11.34 -14.69 3.25
N LYS A 77 -10.26 -15.12 2.61
CA LYS A 77 -9.70 -16.47 2.72
C LYS A 77 -8.54 -16.56 3.71
N LEU A 78 -8.01 -15.42 4.15
CA LEU A 78 -6.90 -15.35 5.10
C LEU A 78 -7.46 -15.35 6.52
N GLY A 79 -6.69 -15.87 7.46
CA GLY A 79 -7.11 -15.92 8.85
C GLY A 79 -7.08 -14.54 9.53
N PRO A 80 -7.54 -14.45 10.80
CA PRO A 80 -7.57 -13.17 11.53
C PRO A 80 -6.19 -12.61 11.86
N ASN A 81 -5.13 -13.37 11.63
CA ASN A 81 -3.75 -12.96 11.90
C ASN A 81 -3.12 -12.17 10.76
N VAL A 82 -3.84 -11.98 9.65
CA VAL A 82 -3.36 -11.20 8.50
C VAL A 82 -4.26 -9.99 8.30
N GLN A 83 -3.65 -8.81 8.23
CA GLN A 83 -4.34 -7.55 7.98
C GLN A 83 -3.89 -7.00 6.64
N ILE A 84 -4.83 -6.64 5.77
CA ILE A 84 -4.54 -5.96 4.51
C ILE A 84 -4.88 -4.47 4.65
N LEU A 85 -3.91 -3.61 4.38
CA LEU A 85 -4.07 -2.16 4.38
C LEU A 85 -3.82 -1.66 2.97
N THR A 86 -4.82 -1.05 2.36
CA THR A 86 -4.70 -0.39 1.05
C THR A 86 -4.56 1.11 1.29
N ILE A 87 -3.47 1.69 0.78
CA ILE A 87 -3.08 3.06 1.08
C ILE A 87 -3.01 3.88 -0.21
N SER A 88 -3.65 5.05 -0.19
CA SER A 88 -3.61 5.99 -1.31
C SER A 88 -3.63 7.43 -0.81
N MET A 89 -3.43 8.39 -1.73
CA MET A 89 -3.56 9.81 -1.44
C MET A 89 -5.00 10.29 -1.57
N ASP A 90 -5.95 9.40 -1.87
CA ASP A 90 -7.38 9.75 -1.89
C ASP A 90 -7.82 10.25 -0.52
N LEU A 91 -8.77 11.18 -0.50
CA LEU A 91 -9.34 11.66 0.76
C LEU A 91 -10.09 10.53 1.48
N PRO A 92 -10.11 10.53 2.82
CA PRO A 92 -10.83 9.51 3.59
C PRO A 92 -12.31 9.39 3.19
N PHE A 93 -12.94 10.51 2.84
CA PHE A 93 -14.33 10.54 2.38
C PHE A 93 -14.51 9.79 1.06
N ALA A 94 -13.57 9.98 0.13
CA ALA A 94 -13.60 9.29 -1.17
C ALA A 94 -13.36 7.79 -0.99
N GLN A 95 -12.44 7.41 -0.13
CA GLN A 95 -12.16 6.00 0.18
C GLN A 95 -13.38 5.33 0.81
N LYS A 96 -14.04 5.99 1.75
CA LYS A 96 -15.25 5.48 2.38
C LYS A 96 -16.36 5.24 1.36
N ARG A 97 -16.59 6.20 0.47
CA ARG A 97 -17.58 6.09 -0.59
C ARG A 97 -17.26 4.94 -1.53
N TRP A 98 -16.00 4.82 -1.94
CA TRP A 98 -15.54 3.76 -2.83
C TRP A 98 -15.75 2.38 -2.20
N CYS A 99 -15.34 2.19 -0.93
CA CYS A 99 -15.51 0.92 -0.21
C CYS A 99 -16.98 0.52 -0.14
N GLY A 100 -17.89 1.46 0.13
CA GLY A 100 -19.31 1.21 0.19
C GLY A 100 -19.88 0.80 -1.16
N ALA A 101 -19.52 1.53 -2.22
CA ALA A 101 -20.00 1.23 -3.58
C ALA A 101 -19.45 -0.07 -4.13
N ALA A 102 -18.19 -0.41 -3.82
CA ALA A 102 -17.53 -1.62 -4.32
C ALA A 102 -17.79 -2.87 -3.46
N GLY A 103 -18.41 -2.71 -2.28
CA GLY A 103 -18.64 -3.82 -1.36
C GLY A 103 -17.35 -4.35 -0.72
N VAL A 104 -16.34 -3.52 -0.58
CA VAL A 104 -15.06 -3.89 0.02
C VAL A 104 -15.15 -3.75 1.54
N THR A 105 -15.11 -4.88 2.25
CA THR A 105 -15.30 -4.94 3.71
C THR A 105 -14.22 -5.75 4.44
N LYS A 106 -13.37 -6.48 3.71
CA LYS A 106 -12.40 -7.43 4.29
C LYS A 106 -11.01 -6.84 4.47
N LEU A 107 -10.74 -5.68 3.88
CA LEU A 107 -9.49 -4.94 4.08
C LEU A 107 -9.83 -3.54 4.57
N GLN A 108 -8.79 -2.82 5.03
CA GLN A 108 -8.95 -1.44 5.49
C GLN A 108 -8.26 -0.50 4.51
N THR A 109 -8.93 0.59 4.13
CA THR A 109 -8.32 1.66 3.34
C THR A 109 -7.82 2.76 4.26
N LEU A 110 -6.63 3.28 3.96
CA LEU A 110 -6.00 4.36 4.72
C LEU A 110 -5.61 5.49 3.76
N SER A 111 -5.81 6.72 4.19
CA SER A 111 -5.46 7.91 3.42
C SER A 111 -4.16 8.51 3.91
N ASP A 112 -3.22 8.68 3.00
CA ASP A 112 -1.91 9.30 3.26
C ASP A 112 -1.88 10.78 2.83
N HIS A 113 -3.07 11.37 2.52
CA HIS A 113 -3.17 12.69 1.89
C HIS A 113 -2.60 13.82 2.72
N ARG A 114 -2.73 13.74 4.04
CA ARG A 114 -2.39 14.86 4.92
C ARG A 114 -0.89 15.07 5.05
N ASP A 115 -0.15 14.01 5.38
CA ASP A 115 1.27 14.13 5.72
C ASP A 115 2.20 13.37 4.77
N ALA A 116 1.67 12.55 3.86
CA ALA A 116 2.44 11.63 3.02
C ALA A 116 3.43 10.78 3.85
N SER A 117 3.01 10.44 5.07
CA SER A 117 3.85 9.72 6.05
C SER A 117 4.27 8.35 5.54
N PHE A 118 3.33 7.58 5.00
CA PHE A 118 3.62 6.28 4.40
C PHE A 118 4.46 6.45 3.13
N GLY A 119 4.03 7.33 2.23
CA GLY A 119 4.69 7.51 0.94
C GLY A 119 6.16 7.86 1.06
N THR A 120 6.51 8.74 1.98
CA THR A 120 7.90 9.14 2.20
C THR A 120 8.70 8.10 2.99
N ALA A 121 8.09 7.45 3.99
CA ALA A 121 8.76 6.42 4.79
C ALA A 121 9.10 5.17 3.96
N TYR A 122 8.24 4.81 3.00
CA TYR A 122 8.43 3.63 2.15
C TYR A 122 9.00 3.97 0.76
N GLY A 123 9.29 5.25 0.50
CA GLY A 123 9.91 5.68 -0.75
C GLY A 123 9.02 5.50 -1.99
N VAL A 124 7.71 5.64 -1.84
CA VAL A 124 6.75 5.43 -2.93
C VAL A 124 5.92 6.67 -3.29
N LEU A 125 6.25 7.83 -2.72
CA LEU A 125 5.58 9.07 -3.09
C LEU A 125 6.10 9.55 -4.44
N ILE A 126 5.21 9.66 -5.43
CA ILE A 126 5.54 10.20 -6.75
C ILE A 126 5.56 11.73 -6.64
N LYS A 127 6.72 12.31 -6.85
CA LYS A 127 6.95 13.75 -6.67
C LYS A 127 6.07 14.60 -7.59
N GLU A 128 6.06 14.25 -8.86
CA GLU A 128 5.40 15.04 -9.92
C GLU A 128 3.88 15.05 -9.80
N LEU A 129 3.30 13.97 -9.30
CA LEU A 129 1.85 13.78 -9.24
C LEU A 129 1.27 13.87 -7.84
N ARG A 130 2.12 13.80 -6.82
CA ARG A 130 1.71 13.72 -5.42
C ARG A 130 0.73 12.55 -5.17
N LEU A 131 1.00 11.43 -5.84
CA LEU A 131 0.28 10.17 -5.69
C LEU A 131 1.24 9.09 -5.20
N LEU A 132 0.73 7.98 -4.71
CA LEU A 132 1.57 6.84 -4.36
C LEU A 132 1.82 5.96 -5.59
N ALA A 133 3.03 5.45 -5.72
CA ALA A 133 3.34 4.42 -6.69
C ALA A 133 2.66 3.11 -6.29
N ARG A 134 2.45 2.23 -7.26
CA ARG A 134 1.87 0.91 -7.02
C ARG A 134 2.95 -0.02 -6.45
N ALA A 135 2.76 -0.45 -5.22
CA ALA A 135 3.71 -1.30 -4.52
C ALA A 135 3.02 -2.19 -3.50
N VAL A 136 3.64 -3.32 -3.19
CA VAL A 136 3.16 -4.23 -2.15
C VAL A 136 4.30 -4.53 -1.19
N PHE A 137 4.02 -4.46 0.10
CA PHE A 137 4.97 -4.78 1.16
C PHE A 137 4.32 -5.78 2.12
N ILE A 138 5.10 -6.72 2.64
CA ILE A 138 4.64 -7.62 3.68
C ILE A 138 5.50 -7.42 4.92
N VAL A 139 4.85 -7.16 6.03
CA VAL A 139 5.47 -6.95 7.35
C VAL A 139 5.04 -8.10 8.25
N ASP A 140 5.99 -8.76 8.91
CA ASP A 140 5.65 -9.88 9.79
C ASP A 140 5.09 -9.40 11.14
N SER A 141 4.67 -10.35 11.97
CA SER A 141 4.07 -10.05 13.28
C SER A 141 5.01 -9.33 14.25
N LYS A 142 6.32 -9.36 13.98
CA LYS A 142 7.33 -8.68 14.79
C LYS A 142 7.71 -7.30 14.27
N GLY A 143 7.08 -6.87 13.16
CA GLY A 143 7.35 -5.58 12.55
C GLY A 143 8.56 -5.55 11.62
N VAL A 144 9.00 -6.70 11.12
CA VAL A 144 10.11 -6.79 10.17
C VAL A 144 9.58 -6.88 8.74
N LEU A 145 10.19 -6.12 7.84
CA LEU A 145 9.84 -6.14 6.42
C LEU A 145 10.34 -7.44 5.79
N ARG A 146 9.41 -8.22 5.24
CA ARG A 146 9.72 -9.55 4.69
C ARG A 146 9.58 -9.63 3.18
N TYR A 147 8.92 -8.70 2.55
CA TYR A 147 8.71 -8.69 1.11
C TYR A 147 8.48 -7.27 0.59
N THR A 148 9.02 -6.98 -0.58
CA THR A 148 8.76 -5.73 -1.30
C THR A 148 8.53 -6.03 -2.78
N GLN A 149 7.55 -5.35 -3.38
CA GLN A 149 7.34 -5.37 -4.81
C GLN A 149 6.96 -3.95 -5.26
N LEU A 150 7.78 -3.35 -6.11
CA LEU A 150 7.47 -2.07 -6.75
C LEU A 150 7.09 -2.36 -8.20
N VAL A 151 5.89 -1.94 -8.61
CA VAL A 151 5.44 -2.07 -9.99
C VAL A 151 6.01 -0.89 -10.78
N LYS A 152 6.91 -1.17 -11.71
CA LYS A 152 7.64 -0.12 -12.43
C LYS A 152 6.75 0.74 -13.32
N GLU A 153 5.76 0.15 -13.97
CA GLU A 153 4.79 0.90 -14.78
C GLU A 153 3.50 1.04 -13.96
N VAL A 154 3.19 2.26 -13.56
CA VAL A 154 2.10 2.56 -12.62
C VAL A 154 0.72 2.07 -13.13
N THR A 155 0.57 1.96 -14.45
CA THR A 155 -0.68 1.48 -15.07
C THR A 155 -0.83 -0.04 -15.09
N HIS A 156 0.18 -0.80 -14.65
CA HIS A 156 0.13 -2.27 -14.60
C HIS A 156 -0.28 -2.78 -13.22
N GLU A 157 -0.90 -3.97 -13.19
CA GLU A 157 -1.19 -4.68 -11.94
C GLU A 157 0.08 -5.24 -11.32
N PRO A 158 0.10 -5.50 -9.99
CA PRO A 158 1.19 -6.23 -9.36
C PRO A 158 1.17 -7.71 -9.74
N ASP A 159 2.26 -8.41 -9.45
CA ASP A 159 2.34 -9.87 -9.53
C ASP A 159 1.72 -10.46 -8.26
N TYR A 160 0.46 -10.85 -8.33
CA TYR A 160 -0.28 -11.38 -7.19
C TYR A 160 0.28 -12.72 -6.70
N ALA A 161 0.68 -13.61 -7.62
CA ALA A 161 1.23 -14.90 -7.24
C ALA A 161 2.48 -14.75 -6.38
N ALA A 162 3.36 -13.81 -6.73
CA ALA A 162 4.56 -13.53 -5.95
C ALA A 162 4.22 -13.02 -4.53
N VAL A 163 3.16 -12.21 -4.41
CA VAL A 163 2.68 -11.72 -3.10
C VAL A 163 2.19 -12.88 -2.24
N TRP A 164 1.36 -13.77 -2.81
CA TRP A 164 0.82 -14.91 -2.06
C TRP A 164 1.90 -15.91 -1.66
N ASP A 165 2.87 -16.16 -2.54
CA ASP A 165 4.00 -17.03 -2.24
C ASP A 165 4.85 -16.46 -1.09
N ALA A 166 5.09 -15.16 -1.11
CA ALA A 166 5.82 -14.49 -0.02
C ALA A 166 5.05 -14.54 1.30
N LEU A 167 3.72 -14.36 1.25
CA LEU A 167 2.87 -14.42 2.43
C LEU A 167 2.94 -15.80 3.10
N LYS A 168 2.94 -16.88 2.33
CA LYS A 168 3.04 -18.25 2.85
C LYS A 168 4.31 -18.49 3.65
N LYS A 169 5.39 -17.77 3.34
CA LYS A 169 6.70 -17.93 4.01
C LYS A 169 6.77 -17.20 5.35
N VAL A 170 5.85 -16.30 5.65
CA VAL A 170 5.87 -15.46 6.86
C VAL A 170 4.65 -15.69 7.76
N SER A 171 3.64 -16.37 7.30
CA SER A 171 2.43 -16.67 8.08
C SER A 171 2.44 -18.04 8.72
#